data_52fae0410cb58f668685baa7a7c6c36f
#
_entry.id   52fae0410cb58f668685baa7a7c6c36f
#
_cell.length_a   1.000
_cell.length_b   1.000
_cell.length_c   1.000
_cell.angle_alpha   90.00
_cell.angle_beta   90.00
_cell.angle_gamma   90.00
#
_symmetry.space_group_name_H-M   'P 1'
#
loop_
_entity.id
_entity.type
_entity.pdbx_description
1 polymer ?
#
loop_
_entity_poly.entity_id
_entity_poly.type
_entity_poly.pdbx_seq_one_letter_code
_entity_poly.pdbx_strand_id
1 'polypeptide(L)'
;ITVPYSNAHLNDLFRGYQKNSNYIDGHLNNIKRLTNDLCICQYWNRKDVTWHYRDINEFFEEKKDERDFESNSFGELFTDNGIPNLLLPMKFIQLDDNWKLGYKDPMFGVMYPKSKIENTAYSLMEDIYDFQLRLKSDYSLYKSFKAYLIKSISKLKNNREYMKSIRENFKDLPKHLDIFEISELYAPKENSLKNRNYSKVLDVFYKYDLKGYKTDGNYNNMFDDSLHTFYSAHCDFFVTNDDRCKYKAEKTFERLKIKTIVIKANEYERIKTA
;
A
#
# COMPACT_ATOMS: atom_id res chain seq x y z
N ILE A 1 -21.72 -11.93 -17.44
CA ILE A 1 -20.45 -11.49 -16.80
C ILE A 1 -20.79 -10.53 -15.69
N THR A 2 -20.23 -10.77 -14.53
CA THR A 2 -20.44 -9.91 -13.35
C THR A 2 -19.17 -9.12 -13.13
N VAL A 3 -19.28 -7.79 -13.07
CA VAL A 3 -18.15 -6.87 -12.88
C VAL A 3 -18.42 -6.07 -11.61
N PRO A 4 -17.60 -6.20 -10.56
CA PRO A 4 -17.74 -5.35 -9.39
C PRO A 4 -16.92 -4.07 -9.51
N TYR A 5 -17.33 -3.03 -8.78
CA TYR A 5 -16.44 -1.94 -8.46
C TYR A 5 -15.93 -2.07 -7.00
N SER A 6 -14.92 -1.30 -6.64
CA SER A 6 -14.33 -1.28 -5.30
C SER A 6 -13.94 0.15 -4.91
N ASN A 7 -13.54 0.36 -3.67
CA ASN A 7 -12.99 1.64 -3.23
C ASN A 7 -11.69 2.04 -3.95
N ALA A 8 -10.95 1.09 -4.55
CA ALA A 8 -9.81 1.43 -5.41
C ALA A 8 -10.25 2.25 -6.63
N HIS A 9 -11.37 1.89 -7.27
CA HIS A 9 -11.95 2.68 -8.37
C HIS A 9 -12.37 4.08 -7.88
N LEU A 10 -12.95 4.19 -6.69
CA LEU A 10 -13.32 5.48 -6.11
C LEU A 10 -12.11 6.36 -5.81
N ASN A 11 -10.99 5.76 -5.38
CA ASN A 11 -9.74 6.49 -5.19
C ASN A 11 -9.22 7.10 -6.50
N ASP A 12 -9.28 6.34 -7.60
CA ASP A 12 -8.91 6.85 -8.93
C ASP A 12 -9.81 7.99 -9.38
N LEU A 13 -11.12 7.81 -9.21
CA LEU A 13 -12.12 8.84 -9.53
C LEU A 13 -11.91 10.12 -8.70
N PHE A 14 -11.65 9.99 -7.41
CA PHE A 14 -11.41 11.13 -6.53
C PHE A 14 -10.20 11.96 -6.96
N ARG A 15 -9.11 11.32 -7.38
CA ARG A 15 -7.95 12.03 -7.95
C ARG A 15 -8.28 12.74 -9.26
N GLY A 16 -9.15 12.15 -10.07
CA GLY A 16 -9.69 12.81 -11.26
C GLY A 16 -10.53 14.02 -10.89
N TYR A 17 -11.42 13.87 -9.91
CA TYR A 17 -12.27 14.92 -9.37
C TYR A 17 -11.48 16.14 -8.87
N GLN A 18 -10.40 15.91 -8.10
CA GLN A 18 -9.54 16.98 -7.60
C GLN A 18 -8.87 17.80 -8.71
N LYS A 19 -8.63 17.16 -9.87
CA LYS A 19 -8.05 17.86 -11.04
C LYS A 19 -9.10 18.59 -11.86
N ASN A 20 -10.24 17.97 -12.06
CA ASN A 20 -11.36 18.51 -12.81
C ASN A 20 -12.67 17.79 -12.44
N SER A 21 -13.53 18.48 -11.71
CA SER A 21 -14.81 17.94 -11.23
C SER A 21 -15.84 17.68 -12.33
N ASN A 22 -15.72 18.35 -13.50
CA ASN A 22 -16.75 18.34 -14.55
C ASN A 22 -16.97 16.96 -15.21
N TYR A 23 -16.00 16.05 -15.10
CA TYR A 23 -16.08 14.72 -15.74
C TYR A 23 -16.51 13.60 -14.80
N ILE A 24 -16.66 13.87 -13.50
CA ILE A 24 -16.85 12.82 -12.51
C ILE A 24 -18.18 12.07 -12.70
N ASP A 25 -19.27 12.80 -12.97
CA ASP A 25 -20.60 12.21 -13.14
C ASP A 25 -20.64 11.24 -14.31
N GLY A 26 -19.95 11.57 -15.41
CA GLY A 26 -19.81 10.68 -16.56
C GLY A 26 -19.08 9.39 -16.22
N HIS A 27 -18.02 9.47 -15.41
CA HIS A 27 -17.27 8.30 -14.94
C HIS A 27 -18.07 7.44 -13.97
N LEU A 28 -18.73 8.06 -12.99
CA LEU A 28 -19.61 7.36 -12.04
C LEU A 28 -20.74 6.62 -12.77
N ASN A 29 -21.40 7.30 -13.71
CA ASN A 29 -22.46 6.68 -14.53
C ASN A 29 -21.94 5.51 -15.36
N ASN A 30 -20.72 5.59 -15.92
CA ASN A 30 -20.12 4.49 -16.67
C ASN A 30 -19.84 3.29 -15.77
N ILE A 31 -19.29 3.49 -14.58
CA ILE A 31 -19.05 2.41 -13.62
C ILE A 31 -20.38 1.82 -13.17
N LYS A 32 -21.37 2.65 -12.81
CA LYS A 32 -22.73 2.19 -12.45
C LYS A 32 -23.32 1.27 -13.53
N ARG A 33 -23.24 1.70 -14.79
CA ARG A 33 -23.75 0.92 -15.93
C ARG A 33 -23.01 -0.42 -16.11
N LEU A 34 -21.70 -0.47 -15.86
CA LEU A 34 -20.89 -1.68 -16.01
C LEU A 34 -21.09 -2.66 -14.86
N THR A 35 -21.25 -2.14 -13.64
CA THR A 35 -21.26 -2.95 -12.40
C THR A 35 -22.66 -3.19 -11.86
N ASN A 36 -23.65 -2.42 -12.30
CA ASN A 36 -25.00 -2.39 -11.70
C ASN A 36 -24.93 -2.21 -10.19
N ASP A 37 -24.10 -1.29 -9.73
CA ASP A 37 -23.85 -1.00 -8.31
C ASP A 37 -23.32 -2.20 -7.48
N LEU A 38 -22.85 -3.27 -8.12
CA LEU A 38 -22.21 -4.37 -7.41
C LEU A 38 -20.85 -3.93 -6.92
N CYS A 39 -20.66 -3.95 -5.62
CA CYS A 39 -19.48 -3.52 -4.90
C CYS A 39 -18.76 -4.70 -4.26
N ILE A 40 -17.42 -4.71 -4.34
CA ILE A 40 -16.54 -5.58 -3.55
C ILE A 40 -15.74 -4.72 -2.57
N CYS A 41 -15.90 -4.97 -1.28
CA CYS A 41 -15.26 -4.20 -0.22
C CYS A 41 -14.59 -5.08 0.83
N GLN A 42 -13.46 -4.60 1.36
CA GLN A 42 -12.87 -5.08 2.60
C GLN A 42 -13.21 -4.10 3.72
N TYR A 43 -14.04 -4.51 4.65
CA TYR A 43 -14.37 -3.70 5.81
C TYR A 43 -13.35 -3.89 6.93
N TRP A 44 -13.11 -2.82 7.69
CA TRP A 44 -12.31 -2.87 8.91
C TRP A 44 -12.87 -3.96 9.83
N ASN A 45 -11.99 -4.76 10.43
CA ASN A 45 -12.33 -5.89 11.30
C ASN A 45 -12.96 -7.13 10.61
N ARG A 46 -13.09 -7.17 9.29
CA ARG A 46 -13.49 -8.38 8.58
C ARG A 46 -12.31 -9.04 7.89
N LYS A 47 -12.25 -10.38 7.96
CA LYS A 47 -11.18 -11.17 7.32
C LYS A 47 -11.43 -11.38 5.82
N ASP A 48 -12.68 -11.45 5.42
CA ASP A 48 -13.09 -11.72 4.04
C ASP A 48 -13.68 -10.47 3.40
N VAL A 49 -13.51 -10.35 2.08
CA VAL A 49 -14.19 -9.32 1.29
C VAL A 49 -15.70 -9.55 1.30
N THR A 50 -16.46 -8.49 1.25
CA THR A 50 -17.92 -8.51 1.18
C THR A 50 -18.36 -8.07 -0.21
N TRP A 51 -19.29 -8.82 -0.80
CA TRP A 51 -19.95 -8.49 -2.04
C TRP A 51 -21.37 -8.01 -1.72
N HIS A 52 -21.74 -6.83 -2.19
CA HIS A 52 -23.07 -6.26 -1.95
C HIS A 52 -23.38 -5.18 -2.97
N TYR A 53 -24.66 -4.86 -3.12
CA TYR A 53 -25.08 -3.73 -3.93
C TYR A 53 -24.99 -2.46 -3.11
N ARG A 54 -24.31 -1.44 -3.68
CA ARG A 54 -24.16 -0.12 -3.06
C ARG A 54 -24.12 0.93 -4.15
N ASP A 55 -24.96 1.96 -4.04
CA ASP A 55 -24.93 3.06 -5.01
C ASP A 55 -23.55 3.73 -5.03
N ILE A 56 -22.97 3.80 -6.22
CA ILE A 56 -21.62 4.30 -6.40
C ILE A 56 -21.52 5.80 -6.10
N ASN A 57 -22.58 6.57 -6.34
CA ASN A 57 -22.55 8.02 -6.10
C ASN A 57 -22.56 8.30 -4.60
N GLU A 58 -23.39 7.60 -3.82
CA GLU A 58 -23.41 7.70 -2.36
C GLU A 58 -22.06 7.30 -1.78
N PHE A 59 -21.47 6.22 -2.25
CA PHE A 59 -20.16 5.77 -1.77
C PHE A 59 -19.03 6.72 -2.16
N PHE A 60 -19.13 7.37 -3.31
CA PHE A 60 -18.16 8.38 -3.72
C PHE A 60 -18.22 9.64 -2.85
N GLU A 61 -19.41 10.12 -2.51
CA GLU A 61 -19.60 11.26 -1.59
C GLU A 61 -19.05 10.94 -0.18
N GLU A 62 -19.36 9.78 0.38
CA GLU A 62 -18.76 9.36 1.65
C GLU A 62 -17.22 9.34 1.62
N LYS A 63 -16.64 8.92 0.50
CA LYS A 63 -15.18 8.93 0.31
C LYS A 63 -14.58 10.33 0.21
N LYS A 64 -15.32 11.29 -0.27
CA LYS A 64 -14.88 12.70 -0.25
C LYS A 64 -14.78 13.20 1.18
N ASP A 65 -15.82 12.96 1.98
CA ASP A 65 -15.88 13.38 3.38
C ASP A 65 -14.76 12.74 4.22
N GLU A 66 -14.49 11.44 4.03
CA GLU A 66 -13.38 10.74 4.71
C GLU A 66 -12.01 11.37 4.38
N ARG A 67 -11.78 11.79 3.13
CA ARG A 67 -10.48 12.35 2.71
C ARG A 67 -10.26 13.77 3.15
N ASP A 68 -11.29 14.55 3.33
CA ASP A 68 -11.19 15.87 3.92
C ASP A 68 -10.71 15.77 5.39
N PHE A 69 -11.09 14.67 6.07
CA PHE A 69 -10.58 14.34 7.40
C PHE A 69 -9.11 13.85 7.40
N GLU A 70 -8.67 13.08 6.39
CA GLU A 70 -7.29 12.58 6.29
C GLU A 70 -6.24 13.68 6.04
N SER A 71 -6.65 14.90 5.67
CA SER A 71 -5.73 16.03 5.43
C SER A 71 -5.26 16.72 6.72
N ASN A 72 -5.86 16.39 7.86
CA ASN A 72 -5.57 17.03 9.14
C ASN A 72 -4.20 16.61 9.69
N SER A 73 -3.56 17.51 10.44
CA SER A 73 -2.29 17.21 11.10
C SER A 73 -2.46 16.15 12.19
N PHE A 74 -1.37 15.46 12.53
CA PHE A 74 -1.37 14.48 13.62
C PHE A 74 -1.95 15.06 14.91
N GLY A 75 -1.59 16.30 15.24
CA GLY A 75 -2.09 16.99 16.43
C GLY A 75 -3.61 17.22 16.39
N GLU A 76 -4.16 17.61 15.24
CA GLU A 76 -5.60 17.85 15.06
C GLU A 76 -6.41 16.57 15.15
N LEU A 77 -5.94 15.47 14.53
CA LEU A 77 -6.60 14.16 14.62
C LEU A 77 -6.81 13.70 16.07
N PHE A 78 -5.90 14.05 16.97
CA PHE A 78 -5.98 13.63 18.36
C PHE A 78 -6.68 14.66 19.27
N THR A 79 -6.74 15.94 18.89
CA THR A 79 -7.43 16.97 19.69
C THR A 79 -8.94 16.92 19.56
N ASP A 80 -9.47 16.66 18.35
CA ASP A 80 -10.92 16.69 18.11
C ASP A 80 -11.67 15.45 18.61
N ASN A 81 -10.97 14.32 18.79
CA ASN A 81 -11.60 13.03 19.15
C ASN A 81 -11.37 12.55 20.58
N GLY A 82 -10.84 13.37 21.47
CA GLY A 82 -10.66 13.02 22.89
C GLY A 82 -9.58 11.94 23.18
N ILE A 83 -8.81 11.54 22.17
CA ILE A 83 -7.67 10.60 22.32
C ILE A 83 -6.35 11.26 22.79
N PRO A 84 -6.21 12.60 22.80
CA PRO A 84 -4.94 13.28 23.12
C PRO A 84 -4.35 12.89 24.47
N ASN A 85 -5.19 12.61 25.44
CA ASN A 85 -4.74 12.26 26.79
C ASN A 85 -4.00 10.91 26.85
N LEU A 86 -4.27 9.99 25.92
CA LEU A 86 -3.61 8.69 25.88
C LEU A 86 -2.17 8.77 25.37
N LEU A 87 -1.86 9.73 24.50
CA LEU A 87 -0.53 9.90 23.91
C LEU A 87 0.34 10.91 24.66
N LEU A 88 -0.24 11.75 25.53
CA LEU A 88 0.52 12.72 26.32
C LEU A 88 1.70 12.11 27.09
N PRO A 89 1.58 10.92 27.71
CA PRO A 89 2.71 10.28 28.37
C PRO A 89 3.92 10.02 27.46
N MET A 90 3.69 9.86 26.15
CA MET A 90 4.78 9.63 25.18
C MET A 90 5.71 10.84 25.03
N LYS A 91 5.28 12.06 25.41
CA LYS A 91 6.12 13.26 25.45
C LYS A 91 7.23 13.17 26.49
N PHE A 92 7.04 12.34 27.50
CA PHE A 92 8.01 12.13 28.58
C PHE A 92 8.92 10.92 28.35
N ILE A 93 8.62 10.09 27.33
CA ILE A 93 9.42 8.93 26.95
C ILE A 93 10.52 9.38 26.00
N GLN A 94 11.76 9.38 26.49
CA GLN A 94 12.92 9.69 25.65
C GLN A 94 13.27 8.51 24.73
N LEU A 95 13.65 8.80 23.50
CA LEU A 95 14.17 7.79 22.58
C LEU A 95 15.58 7.36 23.01
N ASP A 96 15.89 6.10 22.76
CA ASP A 96 17.21 5.52 23.02
C ASP A 96 18.33 6.25 22.27
N ASP A 97 19.52 6.32 22.87
CA ASP A 97 20.68 6.99 22.24
C ASP A 97 21.08 6.35 20.90
N ASN A 98 20.82 5.06 20.71
CA ASN A 98 21.03 4.41 19.41
C ASN A 98 20.17 5.01 18.30
N TRP A 99 19.00 5.59 18.64
CA TRP A 99 18.16 6.31 17.69
C TRP A 99 18.92 7.51 17.10
N LYS A 100 19.71 8.20 17.89
CA LYS A 100 20.53 9.35 17.45
C LYS A 100 21.57 8.96 16.41
N LEU A 101 22.03 7.71 16.40
CA LEU A 101 22.96 7.22 15.40
C LEU A 101 22.32 7.18 14.00
N GLY A 102 21.03 7.00 13.91
CA GLY A 102 20.27 7.01 12.66
C GLY A 102 20.39 8.34 11.91
N TYR A 103 20.53 9.47 12.62
CA TYR A 103 20.64 10.80 12.01
C TYR A 103 21.97 11.06 11.27
N LYS A 104 22.92 10.12 11.31
CA LYS A 104 24.07 10.11 10.41
C LYS A 104 23.66 9.81 8.96
N ASP A 105 22.51 9.17 8.77
CA ASP A 105 21.91 8.97 7.46
C ASP A 105 21.04 10.17 7.10
N PRO A 106 21.28 10.84 5.97
CA PRO A 106 20.52 12.02 5.56
C PRO A 106 19.01 11.75 5.40
N MET A 107 18.64 10.55 4.89
CA MET A 107 17.23 10.20 4.70
C MET A 107 16.51 10.02 6.04
N PHE A 108 17.19 9.50 7.04
CA PHE A 108 16.65 9.36 8.40
C PHE A 108 16.26 10.73 8.97
N GLY A 109 17.09 11.77 8.77
CA GLY A 109 16.75 13.14 9.17
C GLY A 109 15.59 13.76 8.39
N VAL A 110 15.35 13.33 7.14
CA VAL A 110 14.18 13.72 6.34
C VAL A 110 12.91 13.03 6.83
N MET A 111 13.03 11.77 7.27
CA MET A 111 11.92 10.99 7.81
C MET A 111 11.49 11.49 9.19
N TYR A 112 12.43 11.85 10.05
CA TYR A 112 12.23 12.11 11.47
C TYR A 112 12.77 13.49 11.94
N PRO A 113 12.29 14.60 11.35
CA PRO A 113 12.83 15.94 11.66
C PRO A 113 12.50 16.43 13.07
N LYS A 114 11.29 16.16 13.61
CA LYS A 114 10.87 16.56 14.95
C LYS A 114 11.58 15.74 16.02
N SER A 115 11.65 14.42 15.85
CA SER A 115 12.35 13.52 16.78
C SER A 115 13.82 13.84 16.89
N LYS A 116 14.44 14.36 15.85
CA LYS A 116 15.83 14.84 15.88
C LYS A 116 16.05 15.96 16.89
N ILE A 117 15.03 16.80 17.10
CA ILE A 117 15.09 17.96 17.98
C ILE A 117 14.59 17.59 19.38
N GLU A 118 13.42 16.99 19.47
CA GLU A 118 12.71 16.74 20.73
C GLU A 118 13.10 15.43 21.40
N ASN A 119 13.54 14.44 20.60
CA ASN A 119 14.00 13.13 21.06
C ASN A 119 12.97 12.37 21.92
N THR A 120 11.69 12.48 21.60
CA THR A 120 10.60 11.82 22.34
C THR A 120 9.86 10.78 21.50
N ALA A 121 9.23 9.81 22.16
CA ALA A 121 8.36 8.85 21.49
C ALA A 121 7.16 9.53 20.81
N TYR A 122 6.67 10.64 21.36
CA TYR A 122 5.60 11.42 20.76
C TYR A 122 6.03 12.06 19.44
N SER A 123 7.17 12.77 19.43
CA SER A 123 7.70 13.38 18.20
C SER A 123 8.02 12.36 17.12
N LEU A 124 8.39 11.12 17.51
CA LEU A 124 8.58 10.01 16.58
C LEU A 124 7.26 9.61 15.91
N MET A 125 6.17 9.51 16.66
CA MET A 125 4.85 9.20 16.09
C MET A 125 4.35 10.30 15.16
N GLU A 126 4.55 11.57 15.54
CA GLU A 126 4.25 12.71 14.65
C GLU A 126 5.05 12.61 13.34
N ASP A 127 6.35 12.36 13.42
CA ASP A 127 7.20 12.25 12.24
C ASP A 127 6.78 11.10 11.32
N ILE A 128 6.41 9.93 11.88
CA ILE A 128 5.93 8.78 11.10
C ILE A 128 4.66 9.17 10.34
N TYR A 129 3.72 9.81 11.01
CA TYR A 129 2.46 10.22 10.40
C TYR A 129 2.68 11.30 9.32
N ASP A 130 3.39 12.37 9.66
CA ASP A 130 3.69 13.46 8.73
C ASP A 130 4.49 12.98 7.52
N PHE A 131 5.40 12.01 7.72
CA PHE A 131 6.16 11.43 6.62
C PHE A 131 5.28 10.64 5.67
N GLN A 132 4.30 9.90 6.17
CA GLN A 132 3.33 9.20 5.33
C GLN A 132 2.48 10.18 4.48
N LEU A 133 1.99 11.26 5.09
CA LEU A 133 1.26 12.29 4.36
C LEU A 133 2.12 12.94 3.28
N ARG A 134 3.37 13.29 3.60
CA ARG A 134 4.32 13.85 2.63
C ARG A 134 4.64 12.89 1.49
N LEU A 135 4.77 11.59 1.75
CA LEU A 135 4.98 10.60 0.68
C LEU A 135 3.80 10.53 -0.29
N LYS A 136 2.56 10.77 0.20
CA LYS A 136 1.36 10.80 -0.65
C LYS A 136 1.31 12.07 -1.52
N SER A 137 1.73 13.22 -0.98
CA SER A 137 1.58 14.54 -1.60
C SER A 137 2.82 15.00 -2.39
N ASP A 138 4.03 14.60 -2.00
CA ASP A 138 5.29 15.02 -2.61
C ASP A 138 5.91 13.91 -3.45
N TYR A 139 5.75 14.04 -4.77
CA TYR A 139 6.33 13.12 -5.75
C TYR A 139 7.86 13.04 -5.68
N SER A 140 8.54 14.16 -5.45
CA SER A 140 10.00 14.21 -5.38
C SER A 140 10.53 13.48 -4.15
N LEU A 141 9.86 13.69 -3.00
CA LEU A 141 10.17 12.98 -1.77
C LEU A 141 9.96 11.47 -1.94
N TYR A 142 8.82 11.05 -2.48
CA TYR A 142 8.55 9.64 -2.74
C TYR A 142 9.61 8.99 -3.63
N LYS A 143 9.97 9.64 -4.74
CA LYS A 143 10.99 9.15 -5.65
C LYS A 143 12.36 9.00 -4.98
N SER A 144 12.75 10.00 -4.19
CA SER A 144 14.03 9.99 -3.45
C SER A 144 14.04 8.90 -2.37
N PHE A 145 12.95 8.77 -1.61
CA PHE A 145 12.80 7.74 -0.60
C PHE A 145 12.83 6.33 -1.19
N LYS A 146 12.12 6.11 -2.29
CA LYS A 146 12.13 4.84 -3.00
C LYS A 146 13.52 4.46 -3.53
N ALA A 147 14.23 5.42 -4.14
CA ALA A 147 15.61 5.20 -4.58
C ALA A 147 16.54 4.86 -3.41
N TYR A 148 16.36 5.53 -2.27
CA TYR A 148 17.07 5.23 -1.04
C TYR A 148 16.79 3.81 -0.53
N LEU A 149 15.52 3.38 -0.48
CA LEU A 149 15.14 2.02 -0.07
C LEU A 149 15.77 0.96 -0.97
N ILE A 150 15.63 1.11 -2.29
CA ILE A 150 16.19 0.16 -3.26
C ILE A 150 17.71 0.05 -3.10
N LYS A 151 18.40 1.19 -2.93
CA LYS A 151 19.86 1.23 -2.70
C LYS A 151 20.23 0.57 -1.37
N SER A 152 19.47 0.81 -0.30
CA SER A 152 19.72 0.23 1.02
C SER A 152 19.52 -1.28 1.03
N ILE A 153 18.45 -1.76 0.41
CA ILE A 153 18.18 -3.20 0.23
C ILE A 153 19.31 -3.86 -0.59
N SER A 154 19.72 -3.22 -1.68
CA SER A 154 20.82 -3.74 -2.51
C SER A 154 22.14 -3.81 -1.74
N LYS A 155 22.44 -2.81 -0.90
CA LYS A 155 23.62 -2.85 -0.01
C LYS A 155 23.55 -4.00 0.99
N LEU A 156 22.40 -4.20 1.64
CA LEU A 156 22.19 -5.30 2.59
C LEU A 156 22.36 -6.67 1.90
N LYS A 157 21.78 -6.83 0.72
CA LYS A 157 21.90 -8.06 -0.09
C LYS A 157 23.33 -8.39 -0.43
N ASN A 158 24.16 -7.38 -0.74
CA ASN A 158 25.55 -7.52 -1.15
C ASN A 158 26.52 -7.52 0.05
N ASN A 159 26.06 -7.26 1.26
CA ASN A 159 26.88 -7.28 2.45
C ASN A 159 27.11 -8.72 2.93
N ARG A 160 28.31 -9.26 2.64
CA ARG A 160 28.66 -10.65 2.98
C ARG A 160 28.62 -10.92 4.48
N GLU A 161 29.05 -9.99 5.31
CA GLU A 161 29.07 -10.14 6.77
C GLU A 161 27.65 -10.15 7.33
N TYR A 162 26.81 -9.24 6.86
CA TYR A 162 25.38 -9.20 7.24
C TYR A 162 24.65 -10.49 6.84
N MET A 163 24.82 -10.94 5.60
CA MET A 163 24.24 -12.18 5.10
C MET A 163 24.80 -13.43 5.81
N LYS A 164 26.08 -13.38 6.20
CA LYS A 164 26.70 -14.45 7.01
C LYS A 164 26.09 -14.50 8.40
N SER A 165 25.99 -13.36 9.09
CA SER A 165 25.34 -13.27 10.41
C SER A 165 23.90 -13.76 10.41
N ILE A 166 23.11 -13.38 9.40
CA ILE A 166 21.74 -13.91 9.24
C ILE A 166 21.77 -15.44 9.13
N ARG A 167 22.64 -16.00 8.30
CA ARG A 167 22.72 -17.45 8.10
C ARG A 167 23.25 -18.22 9.30
N GLU A 168 24.11 -17.61 10.09
CA GLU A 168 24.60 -18.18 11.35
C GLU A 168 23.51 -18.25 12.41
N ASN A 169 22.66 -17.25 12.47
CA ASN A 169 21.51 -17.22 13.39
C ASN A 169 20.34 -18.11 12.92
N PHE A 170 20.28 -18.41 11.63
CA PHE A 170 19.21 -19.19 11.00
C PHE A 170 19.80 -20.33 10.14
N LYS A 171 20.26 -21.39 10.81
CA LYS A 171 21.07 -22.48 10.22
C LYS A 171 20.45 -23.17 9.00
N ASP A 172 19.12 -23.17 8.89
CA ASP A 172 18.38 -23.88 7.84
C ASP A 172 17.98 -23.01 6.64
N LEU A 173 18.52 -21.80 6.53
CA LEU A 173 18.20 -20.89 5.43
C LEU A 173 18.81 -21.36 4.10
N PRO A 174 17.99 -21.58 3.05
CA PRO A 174 18.49 -21.82 1.71
C PRO A 174 19.40 -20.70 1.22
N LYS A 175 20.56 -21.06 0.65
CA LYS A 175 21.60 -20.10 0.25
C LYS A 175 21.18 -19.11 -0.85
N HIS A 176 20.14 -19.45 -1.62
CA HIS A 176 19.67 -18.66 -2.77
C HIS A 176 18.64 -17.60 -2.40
N LEU A 177 18.08 -17.61 -1.17
CA LEU A 177 17.04 -16.66 -0.79
C LEU A 177 17.57 -15.23 -0.66
N ASP A 178 16.79 -14.29 -1.18
CA ASP A 178 17.06 -12.87 -0.97
C ASP A 178 16.45 -12.40 0.38
N ILE A 179 16.76 -11.15 0.78
CA ILE A 179 16.33 -10.60 2.07
C ILE A 179 14.80 -10.55 2.22
N PHE A 180 14.07 -10.38 1.14
CA PHE A 180 12.60 -10.37 1.18
C PHE A 180 12.05 -11.78 1.40
N GLU A 181 12.65 -12.77 0.75
CA GLU A 181 12.28 -14.18 0.91
C GLU A 181 12.63 -14.69 2.31
N ILE A 182 13.77 -14.27 2.85
CA ILE A 182 14.14 -14.53 4.24
C ILE A 182 13.12 -13.91 5.19
N SER A 183 12.73 -12.66 4.98
CA SER A 183 11.72 -12.00 5.82
C SER A 183 10.35 -12.72 5.81
N GLU A 184 9.99 -13.37 4.71
CA GLU A 184 8.76 -14.17 4.61
C GLU A 184 8.79 -15.45 5.43
N LEU A 185 9.97 -16.09 5.56
CA LEU A 185 10.11 -17.32 6.37
C LEU A 185 9.87 -17.04 7.86
N TYR A 186 10.20 -15.81 8.31
CA TYR A 186 10.07 -15.40 9.71
C TYR A 186 8.86 -14.51 9.98
N ALA A 187 8.11 -14.14 8.95
CA ALA A 187 6.82 -13.51 9.16
C ALA A 187 5.94 -14.45 10.02
N PRO A 188 5.22 -13.92 11.03
CA PRO A 188 4.32 -14.73 11.82
C PRO A 188 3.42 -15.55 10.89
N LYS A 189 3.47 -16.88 11.03
CA LYS A 189 2.53 -17.76 10.34
C LYS A 189 1.17 -17.52 10.99
N GLU A 190 0.44 -16.57 10.48
CA GLU A 190 -0.97 -16.49 10.86
C GLU A 190 -1.64 -17.78 10.41
N ASN A 191 -2.03 -18.58 11.39
CA ASN A 191 -2.82 -19.78 11.16
C ASN A 191 -4.06 -19.40 10.37
N SER A 192 -4.27 -19.96 9.20
CA SER A 192 -5.45 -19.82 8.36
C SER A 192 -5.59 -18.62 7.43
N LEU A 193 -4.56 -17.84 7.16
CA LEU A 193 -4.71 -16.80 6.16
C LEU A 193 -4.82 -17.42 4.76
N LYS A 194 -6.00 -17.29 4.18
CA LYS A 194 -6.21 -17.52 2.75
C LYS A 194 -5.16 -16.69 2.00
N ASN A 195 -4.61 -17.20 0.92
CA ASN A 195 -3.61 -16.49 0.12
C ASN A 195 -4.10 -15.15 -0.46
N ARG A 196 -5.41 -14.92 -0.48
CA ARG A 196 -6.10 -13.70 -0.90
C ARG A 196 -6.28 -12.67 0.22
N ASN A 197 -5.59 -12.80 1.34
CA ASN A 197 -5.65 -11.83 2.43
C ASN A 197 -5.08 -10.48 1.99
N TYR A 198 -5.69 -9.40 2.46
CA TYR A 198 -5.32 -8.01 2.15
C TYR A 198 -3.82 -7.76 2.33
N SER A 199 -3.32 -7.98 3.54
CA SER A 199 -1.91 -7.72 3.86
C SER A 199 -0.97 -8.52 2.97
N LYS A 200 -1.24 -9.82 2.74
CA LYS A 200 -0.38 -10.66 1.91
C LYS A 200 -0.30 -10.20 0.45
N VAL A 201 -1.43 -9.83 -0.14
CA VAL A 201 -1.46 -9.38 -1.53
C VAL A 201 -0.69 -8.07 -1.67
N LEU A 202 -0.94 -7.10 -0.78
CA LEU A 202 -0.23 -5.83 -0.79
C LEU A 202 1.27 -6.01 -0.54
N ASP A 203 1.66 -6.81 0.45
CA ASP A 203 3.06 -7.06 0.77
C ASP A 203 3.83 -7.65 -0.40
N VAL A 204 3.26 -8.62 -1.09
CA VAL A 204 3.92 -9.24 -2.26
C VAL A 204 3.98 -8.25 -3.42
N PHE A 205 2.92 -7.47 -3.67
CA PHE A 205 2.89 -6.44 -4.71
C PHE A 205 3.98 -5.38 -4.45
N TYR A 206 4.07 -4.87 -3.23
CA TYR A 206 5.09 -3.89 -2.84
C TYR A 206 6.52 -4.44 -2.92
N LYS A 207 6.72 -5.72 -2.60
CA LYS A 207 8.04 -6.35 -2.78
C LYS A 207 8.51 -6.32 -4.23
N TYR A 208 7.62 -6.58 -5.19
CA TYR A 208 7.97 -6.48 -6.61
C TYR A 208 8.26 -5.03 -7.01
N ASP A 209 7.50 -4.08 -6.51
CA ASP A 209 7.77 -2.66 -6.73
C ASP A 209 9.12 -2.22 -6.16
N LEU A 210 9.44 -2.62 -4.91
CA LEU A 210 10.71 -2.31 -4.24
C LEU A 210 11.93 -3.03 -4.85
N LYS A 211 11.73 -4.20 -5.46
CA LYS A 211 12.79 -4.87 -6.25
C LYS A 211 13.14 -4.13 -7.54
N GLY A 212 12.41 -3.09 -7.89
CA GLY A 212 12.64 -2.30 -9.10
C GLY A 212 11.96 -2.86 -10.36
N TYR A 213 11.10 -3.85 -10.22
CA TYR A 213 10.40 -4.46 -11.36
C TYR A 213 9.17 -3.64 -11.75
N LYS A 214 9.27 -2.91 -12.88
CA LYS A 214 8.15 -2.09 -13.39
C LYS A 214 7.59 -1.12 -12.35
N THR A 215 8.48 -0.42 -11.64
CA THR A 215 8.13 0.41 -10.48
C THR A 215 7.25 1.60 -10.85
N ASP A 216 6.36 1.96 -9.94
CA ASP A 216 5.58 3.20 -10.04
C ASP A 216 6.40 4.41 -9.63
N GLY A 217 6.14 5.51 -10.29
CA GLY A 217 6.77 6.80 -9.95
C GLY A 217 6.06 7.57 -8.85
N ASN A 218 4.87 7.14 -8.42
CA ASN A 218 4.01 7.84 -7.48
C ASN A 218 3.45 6.87 -6.45
N TYR A 219 3.45 7.29 -5.17
CA TYR A 219 2.96 6.48 -4.06
C TYR A 219 1.48 6.09 -4.23
N ASN A 220 0.64 7.07 -4.57
CA ASN A 220 -0.80 6.83 -4.71
C ASN A 220 -1.10 5.82 -5.83
N ASN A 221 -0.41 5.93 -6.97
CA ASN A 221 -0.58 4.96 -8.05
C ASN A 221 -0.19 3.55 -7.61
N MET A 222 0.98 3.42 -6.95
CA MET A 222 1.42 2.12 -6.42
C MET A 222 0.41 1.55 -5.42
N PHE A 223 -0.11 2.39 -4.53
CA PHE A 223 -1.08 1.97 -3.52
C PHE A 223 -2.40 1.52 -4.17
N ASP A 224 -2.96 2.33 -5.08
CA ASP A 224 -4.23 2.00 -5.74
C ASP A 224 -4.10 0.78 -6.65
N ASP A 225 -2.99 0.63 -7.38
CA ASP A 225 -2.70 -0.59 -8.16
C ASP A 225 -2.64 -1.84 -7.27
N SER A 226 -2.08 -1.70 -6.06
CA SER A 226 -2.07 -2.80 -5.09
C SER A 226 -3.47 -3.14 -4.58
N LEU A 227 -4.34 -2.14 -4.38
CA LEU A 227 -5.74 -2.35 -4.02
C LEU A 227 -6.53 -3.00 -5.16
N HIS A 228 -6.36 -2.54 -6.40
CA HIS A 228 -6.96 -3.19 -7.57
C HIS A 228 -6.52 -4.64 -7.66
N THR A 229 -5.25 -4.93 -7.45
CA THR A 229 -4.71 -6.29 -7.42
C THR A 229 -5.34 -7.12 -6.31
N PHE A 230 -5.51 -6.55 -5.11
CA PHE A 230 -6.15 -7.23 -3.99
C PHE A 230 -7.61 -7.59 -4.29
N TYR A 231 -8.42 -6.64 -4.76
CA TYR A 231 -9.83 -6.91 -5.05
C TYR A 231 -9.97 -7.90 -6.21
N SER A 232 -9.16 -7.75 -7.24
CA SER A 232 -9.19 -8.67 -8.38
C SER A 232 -8.77 -10.10 -8.03
N ALA A 233 -8.00 -10.31 -6.95
CA ALA A 233 -7.68 -11.64 -6.43
C ALA A 233 -8.92 -12.47 -6.05
N HIS A 234 -10.07 -11.83 -5.92
CA HIS A 234 -11.36 -12.47 -5.63
C HIS A 234 -12.26 -12.62 -6.86
N CYS A 235 -11.75 -12.29 -8.06
CA CYS A 235 -12.41 -12.40 -9.35
C CYS A 235 -11.72 -13.46 -10.22
N ASP A 236 -12.38 -13.90 -11.29
CA ASP A 236 -11.78 -14.81 -12.27
C ASP A 236 -10.77 -14.08 -13.16
N PHE A 237 -11.05 -12.81 -13.48
CA PHE A 237 -10.22 -11.98 -14.33
C PHE A 237 -9.91 -10.64 -13.69
N PHE A 238 -8.68 -10.16 -13.93
CA PHE A 238 -8.28 -8.78 -13.71
C PHE A 238 -7.96 -8.13 -15.05
N VAL A 239 -8.76 -7.14 -15.43
CA VAL A 239 -8.59 -6.42 -16.70
C VAL A 239 -7.89 -5.10 -16.41
N THR A 240 -6.69 -4.91 -16.97
CA THR A 240 -5.94 -3.64 -16.85
C THR A 240 -5.13 -3.36 -18.11
N ASN A 241 -5.10 -2.11 -18.54
CA ASN A 241 -4.24 -1.65 -19.65
C ASN A 241 -2.89 -1.09 -19.16
N ASP A 242 -2.70 -0.95 -17.84
CA ASP A 242 -1.42 -0.55 -17.26
C ASP A 242 -0.44 -1.74 -17.23
N ASP A 243 0.63 -1.65 -18.03
CA ASP A 243 1.66 -2.69 -18.12
C ASP A 243 2.46 -2.90 -16.83
N ARG A 244 2.54 -1.89 -15.97
CA ARG A 244 3.23 -1.97 -14.70
C ARG A 244 2.38 -2.70 -13.68
N CYS A 245 1.11 -2.30 -13.58
CA CYS A 245 0.12 -2.97 -12.74
C CYS A 245 -0.06 -4.43 -13.17
N LYS A 246 -0.26 -4.69 -14.48
CA LYS A 246 -0.38 -6.05 -15.04
C LYS A 246 0.76 -6.94 -14.59
N TYR A 247 2.00 -6.52 -14.84
CA TYR A 247 3.19 -7.30 -14.51
C TYR A 247 3.28 -7.63 -13.01
N LYS A 248 3.07 -6.64 -12.13
CA LYS A 248 3.15 -6.83 -10.68
C LYS A 248 2.02 -7.70 -10.16
N ALA A 249 0.80 -7.54 -10.70
CA ALA A 249 -0.35 -8.38 -10.37
C ALA A 249 -0.13 -9.84 -10.77
N GLU A 250 0.34 -10.10 -12.00
CA GLU A 250 0.69 -11.46 -12.46
C GLU A 250 1.70 -12.13 -11.53
N LYS A 251 2.79 -11.42 -11.18
CA LYS A 251 3.81 -11.93 -10.27
C LYS A 251 3.29 -12.15 -8.85
N THR A 252 2.40 -11.29 -8.39
CA THR A 252 1.74 -11.44 -7.08
C THR A 252 0.85 -12.68 -7.07
N PHE A 253 0.03 -12.88 -8.08
CA PHE A 253 -0.86 -14.03 -8.20
C PHE A 253 -0.09 -15.35 -8.37
N GLU A 254 0.96 -15.35 -9.19
CA GLU A 254 1.87 -16.50 -9.32
C GLU A 254 2.46 -16.89 -7.96
N ARG A 255 3.02 -15.93 -7.22
CA ARG A 255 3.64 -16.15 -5.91
C ARG A 255 2.66 -16.66 -4.87
N LEU A 256 1.45 -16.13 -4.85
CA LEU A 256 0.41 -16.48 -3.89
C LEU A 256 -0.48 -17.66 -4.37
N LYS A 257 -0.21 -18.22 -5.56
CA LYS A 257 -1.00 -19.30 -6.17
C LYS A 257 -2.49 -18.91 -6.30
N ILE A 258 -2.76 -17.65 -6.64
CA ILE A 258 -4.10 -17.13 -6.91
C ILE A 258 -4.43 -17.43 -8.37
N LYS A 259 -5.64 -17.90 -8.64
CA LYS A 259 -6.05 -18.38 -9.98
C LYS A 259 -6.54 -17.27 -10.92
N THR A 260 -6.67 -16.04 -10.43
CA THR A 260 -7.11 -14.90 -11.25
C THR A 260 -6.20 -14.68 -12.45
N ILE A 261 -6.78 -14.55 -13.62
CA ILE A 261 -6.07 -14.32 -14.89
C ILE A 261 -6.01 -12.80 -15.14
N VAL A 262 -4.80 -12.27 -15.35
CA VAL A 262 -4.60 -10.85 -15.63
C VAL A 262 -4.51 -10.65 -17.13
N ILE A 263 -5.39 -9.81 -17.69
CA ILE A 263 -5.51 -9.58 -19.13
C ILE A 263 -5.60 -8.09 -19.48
N LYS A 264 -5.29 -7.73 -20.70
CA LYS A 264 -5.60 -6.41 -21.26
C LYS A 264 -7.04 -6.37 -21.78
N ALA A 265 -7.61 -5.16 -21.87
CA ALA A 265 -8.98 -5.00 -22.35
C ALA A 265 -9.20 -5.60 -23.76
N ASN A 266 -8.23 -5.47 -24.67
CA ASN A 266 -8.30 -6.05 -25.99
C ASN A 266 -8.18 -7.59 -26.01
N GLU A 267 -7.57 -8.20 -25.03
CA GLU A 267 -7.50 -9.66 -24.86
C GLU A 267 -8.85 -10.21 -24.37
N TYR A 268 -9.55 -9.44 -23.55
CA TYR A 268 -10.85 -9.81 -23.00
C TYR A 268 -11.92 -10.03 -24.09
N GLU A 269 -11.94 -9.18 -25.11
CA GLU A 269 -12.88 -9.32 -26.24
C GLU A 269 -12.71 -10.66 -26.98
N ARG A 270 -11.48 -11.17 -27.05
CA ARG A 270 -11.17 -12.48 -27.70
C ARG A 270 -11.64 -13.65 -26.86
N ILE A 271 -11.60 -13.54 -25.52
CA ILE A 271 -12.08 -14.62 -24.61
C ILE A 271 -13.60 -14.72 -24.63
N LYS A 272 -14.31 -13.61 -24.86
CA LYS A 272 -15.78 -13.56 -24.93
C LYS A 272 -16.33 -14.22 -26.19
N THR A 273 -15.54 -14.32 -27.23
CA THR A 273 -15.92 -14.86 -28.56
C THR A 273 -15.48 -16.31 -28.77
N ALA A 274 -14.73 -16.90 -27.88
CA ALA A 274 -14.33 -18.31 -27.85
C ALA A 274 -15.19 -19.11 -26.87
#